data_d2d92f35159833c90405773a7ed971b9
#
_entry.id   d2d92f35159833c90405773a7ed971b9
#
_cell.length_a   1.000
_cell.length_b   1.000
_cell.length_c   1.000
_cell.angle_alpha   90.00
_cell.angle_beta   90.00
_cell.angle_gamma   90.00
#
_symmetry.space_group_name_H-M   'P 1'
#
loop_
_entity.id
_entity.type
_entity.pdbx_description
1 polymer ?
#
loop_
_entity_poly.entity_id
_entity_poly.type
_entity_poly.pdbx_seq_one_letter_code
_entity_poly.pdbx_strand_id
1 'polypeptide(L)'
;MRALYICLSFFFHIFAKFFLKIRVAKKKEDPIRYLEKLGFYKIENNSPVIWFHASSLGEVKSVVPLIFHYSKEENVRILITTVTLSSSEYCAKIFQNSPNVIHQFSPLDTPIIVKKFLEHWKPKISIFVESELWPNLIFQCKKISKLILLNARLSKKSFSRWKLIKKFSQDMLGQFDSITAQSKEVRSLIEFFNIKNVNFYGNLKFVSIDDLRNDRNFNFQKKINYSWVAMSTHRGEEEFVIQAIKNIKEKKFISQCILIPRHVTRIKEITDLIETNNLTYQLKSQEPSPLENKDLYIVDSYGEAKKIFNKVGLVFLGGSIIAHGGQNPLEPAHEGCSIFHGPNVYNFTEIYDFLANNGISQLVTSADSLANSLIAGFEKPMNNSKFKETMEQYSQKILLDHINYLNSFIKE
;
A
#
# COMPACT_ATOMS: atom_id res chain seq x y z
N MET A 1 2.29 21.64 24.63
CA MET A 1 2.21 20.33 23.95
C MET A 1 3.60 19.78 23.60
N ARG A 2 4.46 20.52 22.86
CA ARG A 2 5.80 20.04 22.46
C ARG A 2 6.67 19.64 23.66
N ALA A 3 6.80 20.51 24.68
CA ALA A 3 7.57 20.21 25.90
C ALA A 3 7.04 18.98 26.63
N LEU A 4 5.72 18.84 26.73
CA LEU A 4 5.09 17.66 27.33
C LEU A 4 5.43 16.38 26.55
N TYR A 5 5.37 16.41 25.22
CA TYR A 5 5.74 15.27 24.39
C TYR A 5 7.20 14.87 24.58
N ILE A 6 8.12 15.86 24.59
CA ILE A 6 9.55 15.62 24.84
C ILE A 6 9.76 14.96 26.20
N CYS A 7 9.11 15.47 27.24
CA CYS A 7 9.20 14.92 28.58
C CYS A 7 8.70 13.47 28.64
N LEU A 8 7.51 13.19 28.11
CA LEU A 8 6.94 11.84 28.07
C LEU A 8 7.81 10.87 27.25
N SER A 9 8.30 11.30 26.11
CA SER A 9 9.17 10.46 25.27
C SER A 9 10.54 10.22 25.89
N PHE A 10 11.05 11.15 26.69
CA PHE A 10 12.27 10.95 27.48
C PHE A 10 12.08 9.90 28.58
N PHE A 11 10.95 9.93 29.30
CA PHE A 11 10.62 8.85 30.25
C PHE A 11 10.48 7.50 29.55
N PHE A 12 9.81 7.47 28.38
CA PHE A 12 9.71 6.25 27.60
C PHE A 12 11.08 5.69 27.19
N HIS A 13 12.07 6.54 26.96
CA HIS A 13 13.43 6.12 26.60
C HIS A 13 14.03 5.13 27.63
N ILE A 14 13.76 5.34 28.93
CA ILE A 14 14.26 4.47 30.00
C ILE A 14 13.74 3.03 29.83
N PHE A 15 12.53 2.87 29.40
CA PHE A 15 11.87 1.57 29.20
C PHE A 15 11.95 1.03 27.77
N ALA A 16 12.48 1.81 26.83
CA ALA A 16 12.47 1.49 25.40
C ALA A 16 13.08 0.12 25.08
N LYS A 17 14.22 -0.22 25.69
CA LYS A 17 14.90 -1.52 25.50
C LYS A 17 14.05 -2.68 26.02
N PHE A 18 13.45 -2.51 27.20
CA PHE A 18 12.57 -3.54 27.78
C PHE A 18 11.31 -3.73 26.93
N PHE A 19 10.67 -2.65 26.52
CA PHE A 19 9.53 -2.69 25.60
C PHE A 19 9.84 -3.47 24.31
N LEU A 20 10.98 -3.18 23.66
CA LEU A 20 11.38 -3.89 22.45
C LEU A 20 11.67 -5.37 22.71
N LYS A 21 12.27 -5.74 23.84
CA LYS A 21 12.48 -7.16 24.19
C LYS A 21 11.15 -7.93 24.32
N ILE A 22 10.12 -7.32 24.92
CA ILE A 22 8.78 -7.91 24.98
C ILE A 22 8.21 -8.12 23.56
N ARG A 23 8.44 -7.16 22.66
CA ARG A 23 7.97 -7.28 21.27
C ARG A 23 8.72 -8.35 20.49
N VAL A 24 10.02 -8.53 20.75
CA VAL A 24 10.83 -9.66 20.21
C VAL A 24 10.25 -10.99 20.69
N ALA A 25 10.00 -11.14 21.99
CA ALA A 25 9.39 -12.36 22.54
C ALA A 25 8.02 -12.68 21.92
N LYS A 26 7.27 -11.65 21.53
CA LYS A 26 5.99 -11.78 20.79
C LYS A 26 6.16 -11.93 19.27
N LYS A 27 7.35 -12.12 18.74
CA LYS A 27 7.68 -12.23 17.31
C LYS A 27 7.20 -11.01 16.48
N LYS A 28 7.16 -9.82 17.08
CA LYS A 28 6.76 -8.57 16.44
C LYS A 28 7.95 -7.68 16.05
N GLU A 29 9.16 -8.09 16.42
CA GLU A 29 10.42 -7.42 16.10
C GLU A 29 11.48 -8.46 15.71
N ASP A 30 12.46 -8.02 14.90
CA ASP A 30 13.62 -8.82 14.58
C ASP A 30 14.51 -9.02 15.82
N PRO A 31 14.90 -10.25 16.17
CA PRO A 31 15.63 -10.55 17.41
C PRO A 31 17.05 -9.94 17.47
N ILE A 32 17.63 -9.57 16.33
CA ILE A 32 18.97 -8.98 16.23
C ILE A 32 18.85 -7.49 15.91
N ARG A 33 18.07 -7.15 14.87
CA ARG A 33 17.98 -5.79 14.32
C ARG A 33 17.12 -4.83 15.13
N TYR A 34 16.35 -5.29 16.15
CA TYR A 34 15.60 -4.38 17.01
C TYR A 34 16.49 -3.33 17.71
N LEU A 35 17.80 -3.59 17.85
CA LEU A 35 18.77 -2.64 18.41
C LEU A 35 18.95 -1.40 17.52
N GLU A 36 18.68 -1.48 16.22
CA GLU A 36 18.69 -0.33 15.31
C GLU A 36 17.68 0.75 15.77
N LYS A 37 16.52 0.31 16.30
CA LYS A 37 15.49 1.20 16.87
C LYS A 37 15.95 1.96 18.12
N LEU A 38 17.05 1.53 18.74
CA LEU A 38 17.68 2.16 19.90
C LEU A 38 18.92 2.99 19.55
N GLY A 39 19.24 3.11 18.25
CA GLY A 39 20.39 3.88 17.79
C GLY A 39 21.71 3.10 17.78
N PHE A 40 21.66 1.76 17.65
CA PHE A 40 22.84 0.91 17.45
C PHE A 40 22.87 0.42 16.01
N TYR A 41 23.82 0.91 15.24
CA TYR A 41 23.96 0.61 13.81
C TYR A 41 25.25 -0.20 13.57
N LYS A 42 25.17 -1.21 12.68
CA LYS A 42 26.33 -2.00 12.24
C LYS A 42 27.00 -1.43 11.00
N ILE A 43 26.22 -0.69 10.19
CA ILE A 43 26.69 -0.12 8.94
C ILE A 43 27.31 1.24 9.25
N GLU A 44 28.58 1.42 8.92
CA GLU A 44 29.23 2.72 9.00
C GLU A 44 28.73 3.65 7.89
N ASN A 45 28.51 4.89 8.24
CA ASN A 45 28.08 5.91 7.30
C ASN A 45 29.07 7.05 7.21
N ASN A 46 29.81 7.13 6.08
CA ASN A 46 30.85 8.10 5.84
C ASN A 46 30.42 9.25 4.90
N SER A 47 29.18 9.23 4.40
CA SER A 47 28.67 10.24 3.46
C SER A 47 27.20 10.57 3.75
N PRO A 48 26.74 11.80 3.42
CA PRO A 48 25.34 12.16 3.56
C PRO A 48 24.42 11.27 2.74
N VAL A 49 23.19 11.06 3.23
CA VAL A 49 22.19 10.21 2.58
C VAL A 49 20.96 11.01 2.20
N ILE A 50 20.23 10.54 1.16
CA ILE A 50 18.83 10.87 0.94
C ILE A 50 18.03 9.84 1.76
N TRP A 51 17.28 10.32 2.75
CA TRP A 51 16.55 9.46 3.66
C TRP A 51 15.06 9.43 3.35
N PHE A 52 14.54 8.22 3.07
CA PHE A 52 13.11 7.93 2.98
C PHE A 52 12.64 7.24 4.26
N HIS A 53 11.63 7.80 4.91
CA HIS A 53 10.99 7.21 6.08
C HIS A 53 9.58 6.74 5.72
N ALA A 54 9.39 5.41 5.63
CA ALA A 54 8.15 4.73 5.25
C ALA A 54 7.88 3.56 6.21
N SER A 55 6.92 3.69 7.10
CA SER A 55 6.68 2.73 8.20
C SER A 55 6.17 1.37 7.74
N SER A 56 5.20 1.38 6.85
CA SER A 56 4.43 0.21 6.43
C SER A 56 4.81 -0.29 5.05
N LEU A 57 4.46 -1.53 4.75
CA LEU A 57 4.66 -2.12 3.42
C LEU A 57 3.99 -1.30 2.31
N GLY A 58 2.79 -0.74 2.56
CA GLY A 58 2.08 0.09 1.58
C GLY A 58 2.81 1.40 1.28
N GLU A 59 3.36 2.05 2.32
CA GLU A 59 4.17 3.27 2.18
C GLU A 59 5.49 2.98 1.44
N VAL A 60 6.18 1.89 1.80
CA VAL A 60 7.39 1.46 1.09
C VAL A 60 7.10 1.25 -0.39
N LYS A 61 6.07 0.46 -0.73
CA LYS A 61 5.69 0.21 -2.13
C LYS A 61 5.45 1.50 -2.92
N SER A 62 4.86 2.53 -2.30
CA SER A 62 4.58 3.80 -2.98
C SER A 62 5.83 4.61 -3.33
N VAL A 63 6.93 4.46 -2.60
CA VAL A 63 8.17 5.22 -2.84
C VAL A 63 9.28 4.42 -3.50
N VAL A 64 9.12 3.09 -3.61
CA VAL A 64 10.12 2.25 -4.29
C VAL A 64 10.45 2.73 -5.70
N PRO A 65 9.49 3.17 -6.55
CA PRO A 65 9.81 3.71 -7.87
C PRO A 65 10.73 4.94 -7.82
N LEU A 66 10.51 5.85 -6.87
CA LEU A 66 11.38 7.00 -6.67
C LEU A 66 12.78 6.59 -6.18
N ILE A 67 12.84 5.64 -5.23
CA ILE A 67 14.11 5.11 -4.73
C ILE A 67 14.92 4.48 -5.87
N PHE A 68 14.31 3.67 -6.73
CA PHE A 68 14.98 3.12 -7.89
C PHE A 68 15.42 4.17 -8.92
N HIS A 69 14.63 5.25 -9.08
CA HIS A 69 15.05 6.34 -9.95
C HIS A 69 16.36 6.96 -9.45
N TYR A 70 16.42 7.34 -8.17
CA TYR A 70 17.61 7.98 -7.60
C TYR A 70 18.77 7.00 -7.34
N SER A 71 18.51 5.71 -7.15
CA SER A 71 19.57 4.71 -6.96
C SER A 71 20.40 4.45 -8.22
N LYS A 72 19.98 4.95 -9.38
CA LYS A 72 20.76 4.89 -10.62
C LYS A 72 21.85 5.96 -10.70
N GLU A 73 21.78 6.98 -9.86
CA GLU A 73 22.78 8.06 -9.82
C GLU A 73 24.00 7.59 -9.00
N GLU A 74 25.21 7.66 -9.59
CA GLU A 74 26.43 7.05 -9.05
C GLU A 74 26.84 7.58 -7.67
N ASN A 75 26.55 8.84 -7.36
CA ASN A 75 26.97 9.52 -6.13
C ASN A 75 25.84 9.62 -5.07
N VAL A 76 24.73 8.95 -5.27
CA VAL A 76 23.59 9.01 -4.36
C VAL A 76 23.58 7.79 -3.47
N ARG A 77 23.61 8.03 -2.15
CA ARG A 77 23.38 6.99 -1.12
C ARG A 77 22.00 7.19 -0.53
N ILE A 78 21.20 6.14 -0.55
CA ILE A 78 19.81 6.19 -0.09
C ILE A 78 19.66 5.38 1.18
N LEU A 79 19.06 6.00 2.20
CA LEU A 79 18.62 5.32 3.40
C LEU A 79 17.11 5.17 3.33
N ILE A 80 16.59 3.93 3.49
CA ILE A 80 15.17 3.70 3.73
C ILE A 80 14.98 3.15 5.14
N THR A 81 14.08 3.78 5.92
CA THR A 81 13.73 3.28 7.25
C THR A 81 12.28 2.81 7.30
N THR A 82 12.09 1.66 7.96
CA THR A 82 10.75 1.06 8.15
C THR A 82 10.52 0.68 9.62
N VAL A 83 9.25 0.37 9.96
CA VAL A 83 8.87 -0.02 11.32
C VAL A 83 8.56 -1.51 11.44
N THR A 84 7.96 -2.13 10.41
CA THR A 84 7.43 -3.49 10.47
C THR A 84 8.40 -4.54 9.89
N LEU A 85 8.30 -5.80 10.36
CA LEU A 85 9.08 -6.92 9.81
C LEU A 85 8.77 -7.13 8.33
N SER A 86 7.50 -7.14 7.94
CA SER A 86 7.10 -7.33 6.55
C SER A 86 7.64 -6.27 5.60
N SER A 87 7.77 -5.01 6.07
CA SER A 87 8.40 -3.94 5.30
C SER A 87 9.91 -4.17 5.16
N SER A 88 10.57 -4.63 6.22
CA SER A 88 12.01 -4.97 6.20
C SER A 88 12.32 -6.11 5.24
N GLU A 89 11.54 -7.19 5.30
CA GLU A 89 11.67 -8.34 4.39
C GLU A 89 11.44 -7.93 2.93
N TYR A 90 10.46 -7.08 2.69
CA TYR A 90 10.20 -6.55 1.36
C TYR A 90 11.36 -5.70 0.85
N CYS A 91 11.91 -4.79 1.69
CA CYS A 91 13.09 -3.99 1.34
C CYS A 91 14.30 -4.86 1.03
N ALA A 92 14.58 -5.88 1.84
CA ALA A 92 15.68 -6.81 1.62
C ALA A 92 15.57 -7.52 0.27
N LYS A 93 14.36 -7.93 -0.12
CA LYS A 93 14.10 -8.60 -1.39
C LYS A 93 14.20 -7.64 -2.58
N ILE A 94 13.57 -6.45 -2.48
CA ILE A 94 13.44 -5.57 -3.63
C ILE A 94 14.73 -4.82 -3.95
N PHE A 95 15.55 -4.50 -2.94
CA PHE A 95 16.80 -3.76 -3.08
C PHE A 95 18.06 -4.64 -3.04
N GLN A 96 17.93 -5.98 -3.12
CA GLN A 96 19.05 -6.92 -3.05
C GLN A 96 20.18 -6.61 -4.05
N ASN A 97 19.85 -6.04 -5.21
CA ASN A 97 20.79 -5.66 -6.28
C ASN A 97 21.06 -4.15 -6.34
N SER A 98 20.77 -3.40 -5.28
CA SER A 98 20.97 -1.96 -5.21
C SER A 98 21.91 -1.61 -4.06
N PRO A 99 23.24 -1.69 -4.25
CA PRO A 99 24.21 -1.57 -3.17
C PRO A 99 24.25 -0.20 -2.49
N ASN A 100 23.77 0.84 -3.15
CA ASN A 100 23.66 2.20 -2.62
C ASN A 100 22.35 2.46 -1.84
N VAL A 101 21.44 1.47 -1.75
CA VAL A 101 20.21 1.54 -0.96
C VAL A 101 20.38 0.75 0.34
N ILE A 102 20.35 1.47 1.46
CA ILE A 102 20.51 0.88 2.80
C ILE A 102 19.16 0.88 3.50
N HIS A 103 18.78 -0.29 4.04
CA HIS A 103 17.60 -0.41 4.89
C HIS A 103 17.97 -0.47 6.36
N GLN A 104 17.27 0.34 7.18
CA GLN A 104 17.35 0.33 8.65
C GLN A 104 15.95 0.31 9.26
N PHE A 105 15.82 -0.19 10.49
CA PHE A 105 14.60 0.07 11.25
C PHE A 105 14.59 1.52 11.75
N SER A 106 13.41 2.15 11.69
CA SER A 106 13.20 3.50 12.18
C SER A 106 13.58 3.62 13.66
N PRO A 107 14.28 4.69 14.05
CA PRO A 107 14.57 4.94 15.47
C PRO A 107 13.26 5.18 16.24
N LEU A 108 13.21 4.77 17.50
CA LEU A 108 12.14 5.18 18.41
C LEU A 108 12.19 6.70 18.61
N ASP A 109 11.02 7.34 18.58
CA ASP A 109 10.89 8.80 18.63
C ASP A 109 11.17 9.38 20.03
N THR A 110 12.39 9.14 20.54
CA THR A 110 12.88 9.75 21.78
C THR A 110 14.02 10.73 21.48
N PRO A 111 14.18 11.82 22.26
CA PRO A 111 15.18 12.84 21.95
C PRO A 111 16.61 12.30 21.78
N ILE A 112 17.00 11.33 22.61
CA ILE A 112 18.36 10.75 22.60
C ILE A 112 18.57 9.83 21.41
N ILE A 113 17.61 8.93 21.13
CA ILE A 113 17.74 7.97 20.03
C ILE A 113 17.70 8.69 18.70
N VAL A 114 16.80 9.65 18.54
CA VAL A 114 16.71 10.47 17.34
C VAL A 114 18.01 11.24 17.08
N LYS A 115 18.59 11.83 18.13
CA LYS A 115 19.88 12.52 18.01
C LYS A 115 20.97 11.56 17.50
N LYS A 116 21.12 10.38 18.11
CA LYS A 116 22.09 9.36 17.66
C LYS A 116 21.87 8.94 16.20
N PHE A 117 20.60 8.76 15.80
CA PHE A 117 20.26 8.41 14.42
C PHE A 117 20.72 9.50 13.44
N LEU A 118 20.40 10.74 13.72
CA LEU A 118 20.71 11.86 12.84
C LEU A 118 22.23 12.16 12.78
N GLU A 119 22.95 12.01 13.88
CA GLU A 119 24.41 12.14 13.92
C GLU A 119 25.13 11.04 13.12
N HIS A 120 24.56 9.82 13.12
CA HIS A 120 25.11 8.69 12.38
C HIS A 120 24.85 8.79 10.88
N TRP A 121 23.58 9.01 10.48
CA TRP A 121 23.18 8.98 9.08
C TRP A 121 23.37 10.29 8.34
N LYS A 122 23.39 11.43 9.01
CA LYS A 122 23.61 12.79 8.45
C LYS A 122 22.79 13.03 7.18
N PRO A 123 21.45 12.90 7.21
CA PRO A 123 20.64 13.05 6.02
C PRO A 123 20.75 14.49 5.47
N LYS A 124 21.04 14.61 4.16
CA LYS A 124 20.98 15.90 3.45
C LYS A 124 19.52 16.28 3.19
N ILE A 125 18.73 15.28 2.81
CA ILE A 125 17.29 15.40 2.57
C ILE A 125 16.58 14.27 3.29
N SER A 126 15.50 14.62 3.98
CA SER A 126 14.66 13.68 4.72
C SER A 126 13.23 13.73 4.18
N ILE A 127 12.77 12.60 3.67
CA ILE A 127 11.48 12.43 3.01
C ILE A 127 10.62 11.50 3.86
N PHE A 128 9.62 12.08 4.54
CA PHE A 128 8.65 11.36 5.34
C PHE A 128 7.43 11.02 4.47
N VAL A 129 6.92 9.81 4.58
CA VAL A 129 5.86 9.31 3.69
C VAL A 129 4.53 9.23 4.42
N GLU A 130 3.47 9.70 3.78
CA GLU A 130 2.07 9.64 4.25
C GLU A 130 1.82 10.26 5.64
N SER A 131 1.70 9.41 6.67
CA SER A 131 1.29 9.83 8.03
C SER A 131 2.41 9.74 9.05
N GLU A 132 3.66 9.66 8.61
CA GLU A 132 4.81 9.48 9.50
C GLU A 132 5.22 10.80 10.16
N LEU A 133 4.43 11.22 11.15
CA LEU A 133 4.52 12.51 11.81
C LEU A 133 4.98 12.37 13.27
N TRP A 134 6.27 12.06 13.44
CA TRP A 134 6.93 11.82 14.71
C TRP A 134 7.60 13.11 15.23
N PRO A 135 7.12 13.72 16.33
CA PRO A 135 7.55 15.07 16.71
C PRO A 135 9.04 15.21 16.97
N ASN A 136 9.70 14.30 17.71
CA ASN A 136 11.15 14.44 17.96
C ASN A 136 11.96 14.30 16.66
N LEU A 137 11.59 13.34 15.78
CA LEU A 137 12.21 13.18 14.49
C LEU A 137 12.07 14.45 13.65
N ILE A 138 10.86 14.98 13.50
CA ILE A 138 10.57 16.16 12.69
C ILE A 138 11.36 17.38 13.20
N PHE A 139 11.23 17.72 14.49
CA PHE A 139 11.85 18.91 15.04
C PHE A 139 13.38 18.84 15.10
N GLN A 140 13.97 17.65 15.25
CA GLN A 140 15.43 17.51 15.23
C GLN A 140 15.96 17.43 13.80
N CYS A 141 15.28 16.72 12.92
CA CYS A 141 15.64 16.58 11.52
C CYS A 141 15.66 17.93 10.80
N LYS A 142 14.67 18.79 11.03
CA LYS A 142 14.61 20.16 10.47
C LYS A 142 15.85 21.01 10.73
N LYS A 143 16.60 20.73 11.78
CA LYS A 143 17.81 21.49 12.13
C LYS A 143 19.01 21.18 11.25
N ILE A 144 19.01 20.03 10.58
CA ILE A 144 20.18 19.51 9.86
C ILE A 144 19.88 19.07 8.43
N SER A 145 18.61 18.99 8.03
CA SER A 145 18.17 18.41 6.77
C SER A 145 17.03 19.21 6.16
N LYS A 146 16.98 19.27 4.83
CA LYS A 146 15.75 19.62 4.11
C LYS A 146 14.69 18.56 4.43
N LEU A 147 13.50 18.98 4.85
CA LEU A 147 12.45 18.06 5.34
C LEU A 147 11.23 18.14 4.42
N ILE A 148 10.86 17.00 3.82
CA ILE A 148 9.75 16.90 2.87
C ILE A 148 8.74 15.88 3.41
N LEU A 149 7.44 16.22 3.37
CA LEU A 149 6.35 15.26 3.58
C LEU A 149 5.78 14.88 2.23
N LEU A 150 6.00 13.62 1.85
CA LEU A 150 5.63 13.09 0.54
C LEU A 150 4.35 12.26 0.61
N ASN A 151 3.42 12.48 -0.33
CA ASN A 151 2.16 11.74 -0.41
C ASN A 151 1.35 11.81 0.89
N ALA A 152 1.32 12.98 1.54
CA ALA A 152 0.72 13.17 2.86
C ALA A 152 -0.72 12.66 2.92
N ARG A 153 -1.04 11.93 3.99
CA ARG A 153 -2.35 11.37 4.28
C ARG A 153 -2.86 11.91 5.61
N LEU A 154 -4.06 12.48 5.58
CA LEU A 154 -4.75 12.95 6.78
C LEU A 154 -6.21 12.50 6.73
N SER A 155 -6.59 11.53 7.56
CA SER A 155 -7.98 11.09 7.65
C SER A 155 -8.86 12.13 8.36
N LYS A 156 -10.17 12.17 8.03
CA LYS A 156 -11.16 13.04 8.73
C LYS A 156 -11.11 12.88 10.25
N LYS A 157 -10.94 11.65 10.72
CA LYS A 157 -10.80 11.34 12.16
C LYS A 157 -9.54 11.95 12.76
N SER A 158 -8.40 11.82 12.08
CA SER A 158 -7.14 12.44 12.51
C SER A 158 -7.22 13.96 12.46
N PHE A 159 -7.78 14.52 11.41
CA PHE A 159 -8.01 15.95 11.27
C PHE A 159 -8.83 16.53 12.44
N SER A 160 -9.96 15.88 12.81
CA SER A 160 -10.77 16.30 13.95
C SER A 160 -9.98 16.32 15.27
N ARG A 161 -9.12 15.34 15.49
CA ARG A 161 -8.23 15.32 16.67
C ARG A 161 -7.16 16.43 16.63
N TRP A 162 -6.58 16.65 15.46
CA TRP A 162 -5.53 17.65 15.26
C TRP A 162 -6.06 19.08 15.42
N LYS A 163 -7.33 19.32 15.09
CA LYS A 163 -8.00 20.60 15.37
C LYS A 163 -8.00 20.96 16.84
N LEU A 164 -8.10 19.96 17.74
CA LEU A 164 -8.07 20.19 19.21
C LEU A 164 -6.72 20.71 19.68
N ILE A 165 -5.66 20.41 18.96
CA ILE A 165 -4.26 20.82 19.27
C ILE A 165 -3.68 21.66 18.12
N LYS A 166 -4.52 22.53 17.51
CA LYS A 166 -4.25 23.25 16.27
C LYS A 166 -2.84 23.90 16.23
N LYS A 167 -2.45 24.61 17.29
CA LYS A 167 -1.12 25.26 17.34
C LYS A 167 0.03 24.25 17.23
N PHE A 168 -0.05 23.14 17.96
CA PHE A 168 0.97 22.10 17.87
C PHE A 168 1.00 21.42 16.50
N SER A 169 -0.16 21.14 15.91
CA SER A 169 -0.27 20.58 14.57
C SER A 169 0.31 21.52 13.52
N GLN A 170 0.03 22.82 13.62
CA GLN A 170 0.59 23.87 12.78
C GLN A 170 2.11 23.97 12.93
N ASP A 171 2.61 23.99 14.17
CA ASP A 171 4.06 24.07 14.45
C ASP A 171 4.79 22.85 13.88
N MET A 172 4.20 21.65 13.96
CA MET A 172 4.78 20.41 13.48
C MET A 172 4.76 20.33 11.94
N LEU A 173 3.62 20.61 11.29
CA LEU A 173 3.51 20.62 9.83
C LEU A 173 4.36 21.75 9.22
N GLY A 174 4.48 22.88 9.91
CA GLY A 174 5.33 24.00 9.49
C GLY A 174 6.83 23.72 9.51
N GLN A 175 7.28 22.58 10.05
CA GLN A 175 8.69 22.17 9.95
C GLN A 175 9.06 21.67 8.55
N PHE A 176 8.09 21.19 7.78
CA PHE A 176 8.36 20.71 6.43
C PHE A 176 8.63 21.87 5.49
N ASP A 177 9.71 21.78 4.71
CA ASP A 177 10.05 22.74 3.65
C ASP A 177 9.01 22.68 2.53
N SER A 178 8.48 21.50 2.28
CA SER A 178 7.38 21.31 1.35
C SER A 178 6.60 20.02 1.66
N ILE A 179 5.32 20.03 1.26
CA ILE A 179 4.39 18.91 1.46
C ILE A 179 3.74 18.59 0.11
N THR A 180 3.67 17.30 -0.26
CA THR A 180 2.77 16.83 -1.31
C THR A 180 1.64 16.04 -0.68
N ALA A 181 0.39 16.39 -1.00
CA ALA A 181 -0.80 15.69 -0.53
C ALA A 181 -1.17 14.54 -1.48
N GLN A 182 -1.71 13.45 -0.96
CA GLN A 182 -2.18 12.34 -1.79
C GLN A 182 -3.47 12.67 -2.56
N SER A 183 -4.27 13.66 -2.09
CA SER A 183 -5.50 14.11 -2.74
C SER A 183 -5.73 15.60 -2.54
N LYS A 184 -6.61 16.20 -3.37
CA LYS A 184 -7.05 17.59 -3.22
C LYS A 184 -7.75 17.83 -1.88
N GLU A 185 -8.52 16.84 -1.39
CA GLU A 185 -9.16 16.91 -0.07
C GLU A 185 -8.10 16.99 1.05
N VAL A 186 -7.12 16.11 1.04
CA VAL A 186 -6.03 16.12 2.05
C VAL A 186 -5.24 17.43 1.98
N ARG A 187 -4.98 17.95 0.77
CA ARG A 187 -4.37 19.26 0.60
C ARG A 187 -5.16 20.35 1.38
N SER A 188 -6.46 20.46 1.16
CA SER A 188 -7.31 21.43 1.86
C SER A 188 -7.32 21.22 3.38
N LEU A 189 -7.29 19.97 3.87
CA LEU A 189 -7.22 19.67 5.30
C LEU A 189 -5.89 20.15 5.92
N ILE A 190 -4.78 20.06 5.20
CA ILE A 190 -3.47 20.52 5.67
C ILE A 190 -3.39 22.05 5.61
N GLU A 191 -3.88 22.68 4.54
CA GLU A 191 -3.95 24.14 4.39
C GLU A 191 -4.77 24.81 5.50
N PHE A 192 -5.76 24.13 6.10
CA PHE A 192 -6.47 24.58 7.29
C PHE A 192 -5.57 24.94 8.48
N PHE A 193 -4.40 24.32 8.58
CA PHE A 193 -3.39 24.63 9.60
C PHE A 193 -2.45 25.78 9.21
N ASN A 194 -2.83 26.61 8.23
CA ASN A 194 -2.04 27.72 7.67
C ASN A 194 -0.72 27.29 7.05
N ILE A 195 -0.65 26.11 6.48
CA ILE A 195 0.50 25.61 5.73
C ILE A 195 0.33 25.99 4.26
N LYS A 196 1.26 26.76 3.71
CA LYS A 196 1.15 27.31 2.34
C LYS A 196 1.82 26.45 1.26
N ASN A 197 2.88 25.72 1.61
CA ASN A 197 3.66 24.93 0.65
C ASN A 197 3.11 23.51 0.52
N VAL A 198 1.82 23.37 0.14
CA VAL A 198 1.15 22.09 -0.07
C VAL A 198 0.84 21.91 -1.54
N ASN A 199 1.50 20.94 -2.16
CA ASN A 199 1.34 20.61 -3.58
C ASN A 199 0.49 19.35 -3.76
N PHE A 200 -0.01 19.14 -4.97
CA PHE A 200 -0.72 17.90 -5.33
C PHE A 200 -0.30 17.48 -6.75
N TYR A 201 0.36 16.34 -6.85
CA TYR A 201 0.84 15.74 -8.10
C TYR A 201 0.22 14.36 -8.37
N GLY A 202 -0.85 14.02 -7.66
CA GLY A 202 -1.47 12.71 -7.65
C GLY A 202 -0.95 11.82 -6.52
N ASN A 203 -1.60 10.68 -6.35
CA ASN A 203 -1.28 9.74 -5.27
C ASN A 203 -0.21 8.73 -5.73
N LEU A 204 0.94 8.71 -5.06
CA LEU A 204 2.04 7.77 -5.38
C LEU A 204 1.66 6.30 -5.31
N LYS A 205 0.56 5.94 -4.68
CA LYS A 205 0.06 4.55 -4.69
C LYS A 205 -0.31 4.05 -6.08
N PHE A 206 -0.65 4.96 -7.01
CA PHE A 206 -0.88 4.59 -8.41
C PHE A 206 0.38 4.12 -9.13
N VAL A 207 1.58 4.48 -8.61
CA VAL A 207 2.84 4.16 -9.27
C VAL A 207 3.28 2.74 -8.92
N SER A 208 3.50 1.90 -9.93
CA SER A 208 4.00 0.53 -9.80
C SER A 208 5.50 0.46 -10.12
N ILE A 209 6.19 -0.55 -9.59
CA ILE A 209 7.57 -0.85 -9.99
C ILE A 209 7.66 -1.22 -11.47
N ASP A 210 6.63 -1.86 -12.00
CA ASP A 210 6.59 -2.28 -13.40
C ASP A 210 6.56 -1.07 -14.35
N ASP A 211 6.11 0.10 -13.88
CA ASP A 211 6.15 1.37 -14.63
C ASP A 211 7.59 1.85 -14.92
N LEU A 212 8.58 1.35 -14.18
CA LEU A 212 10.01 1.62 -14.40
C LEU A 212 10.66 0.67 -15.40
N ARG A 213 10.02 -0.43 -15.72
CA ARG A 213 10.52 -1.43 -16.65
C ARG A 213 9.98 -1.10 -18.04
N ASN A 214 10.88 -0.73 -18.94
CA ASN A 214 10.55 -0.52 -20.35
C ASN A 214 10.22 -1.83 -21.11
N ASP A 215 10.14 -2.96 -20.44
CA ASP A 215 9.79 -4.26 -21.05
C ASP A 215 8.28 -4.34 -21.31
N ARG A 216 7.89 -3.74 -22.44
CA ARG A 216 6.51 -3.66 -22.94
C ARG A 216 6.09 -4.90 -23.75
N ASN A 217 6.41 -6.09 -23.27
CA ASN A 217 5.87 -7.29 -23.92
C ASN A 217 4.43 -7.54 -23.46
N PHE A 218 3.50 -6.89 -24.17
CA PHE A 218 2.06 -6.98 -23.99
C PHE A 218 1.52 -8.26 -24.62
N ASN A 219 1.76 -9.42 -24.04
CA ASN A 219 1.01 -10.62 -24.39
C ASN A 219 -0.12 -10.85 -23.36
N PHE A 220 -1.25 -10.18 -23.58
CA PHE A 220 -2.47 -10.45 -22.86
C PHE A 220 -3.06 -11.78 -23.38
N GLN A 221 -2.56 -12.89 -22.88
CA GLN A 221 -3.16 -14.19 -23.14
C GLN A 221 -4.20 -14.49 -22.07
N LYS A 222 -5.45 -14.09 -22.31
CA LYS A 222 -6.60 -14.65 -21.57
C LYS A 222 -6.65 -16.15 -21.84
N LYS A 223 -6.34 -16.95 -20.83
CA LYS A 223 -6.26 -18.41 -20.96
C LYS A 223 -7.29 -19.21 -20.16
N ILE A 224 -8.07 -18.56 -19.29
CA ILE A 224 -9.09 -19.27 -18.51
C ILE A 224 -10.44 -18.74 -18.94
N ASN A 225 -11.12 -19.49 -19.81
CA ASN A 225 -12.45 -19.17 -20.29
C ASN A 225 -13.43 -19.09 -19.12
N TYR A 226 -14.25 -18.01 -19.10
CA TYR A 226 -15.35 -17.82 -18.13
C TYR A 226 -14.95 -17.92 -16.65
N SER A 227 -13.72 -17.51 -16.31
CA SER A 227 -13.28 -17.43 -14.90
C SER A 227 -13.21 -16.00 -14.40
N TRP A 228 -13.54 -15.80 -13.13
CA TRP A 228 -13.45 -14.52 -12.43
C TRP A 228 -12.83 -14.70 -11.04
N VAL A 229 -12.32 -13.63 -10.46
CA VAL A 229 -11.65 -13.68 -9.15
C VAL A 229 -12.50 -13.00 -8.10
N ALA A 230 -12.69 -13.66 -6.95
CA ALA A 230 -13.13 -13.02 -5.71
C ALA A 230 -11.91 -12.88 -4.80
N MET A 231 -11.37 -11.65 -4.69
CA MET A 231 -10.12 -11.39 -4.00
C MET A 231 -10.29 -10.75 -2.64
N SER A 232 -9.50 -11.20 -1.69
CA SER A 232 -9.41 -10.64 -0.32
C SER A 232 -10.77 -10.60 0.39
N THR A 233 -11.55 -11.65 0.23
CA THR A 233 -12.84 -11.78 0.89
C THR A 233 -12.69 -11.93 2.41
N HIS A 234 -13.64 -11.38 3.12
CA HIS A 234 -13.78 -11.43 4.58
C HIS A 234 -15.05 -12.18 4.95
N ARG A 235 -15.15 -12.56 6.25
CA ARG A 235 -16.38 -13.20 6.78
C ARG A 235 -17.63 -12.37 6.44
N GLY A 236 -18.64 -12.99 5.86
CA GLY A 236 -19.87 -12.39 5.35
C GLY A 236 -19.82 -12.03 3.85
N GLU A 237 -18.65 -12.04 3.24
CA GLU A 237 -18.51 -11.79 1.80
C GLU A 237 -18.43 -13.10 1.00
N GLU A 238 -17.99 -14.19 1.63
CA GLU A 238 -18.02 -15.50 0.98
C GLU A 238 -19.46 -15.94 0.70
N GLU A 239 -20.41 -15.66 1.57
CA GLU A 239 -21.84 -15.89 1.36
C GLU A 239 -22.36 -15.07 0.17
N PHE A 240 -21.94 -13.81 0.06
CA PHE A 240 -22.27 -12.95 -1.08
C PHE A 240 -21.73 -13.51 -2.40
N VAL A 241 -20.48 -13.99 -2.40
CA VAL A 241 -19.82 -14.63 -3.56
C VAL A 241 -20.55 -15.92 -3.94
N ILE A 242 -20.87 -16.77 -2.98
CA ILE A 242 -21.62 -18.03 -3.20
C ILE A 242 -22.99 -17.75 -3.82
N GLN A 243 -23.71 -16.75 -3.30
CA GLN A 243 -25.00 -16.38 -3.87
C GLN A 243 -24.86 -15.85 -5.32
N ALA A 244 -23.81 -15.08 -5.63
CA ALA A 244 -23.53 -14.66 -6.99
C ALA A 244 -23.27 -15.86 -7.93
N ILE A 245 -22.52 -16.87 -7.47
CA ILE A 245 -22.29 -18.12 -8.24
C ILE A 245 -23.62 -18.85 -8.49
N LYS A 246 -24.50 -18.96 -7.49
CA LYS A 246 -25.82 -19.59 -7.67
C LYS A 246 -26.66 -18.82 -8.69
N ASN A 247 -26.72 -17.50 -8.61
CA ASN A 247 -27.46 -16.66 -9.54
C ASN A 247 -26.94 -16.78 -10.99
N ILE A 248 -25.61 -16.94 -11.17
CA ILE A 248 -25.01 -17.22 -12.49
C ILE A 248 -25.49 -18.59 -13.02
N LYS A 249 -25.47 -19.62 -12.15
CA LYS A 249 -25.93 -20.99 -12.52
C LYS A 249 -27.43 -21.03 -12.85
N GLU A 250 -28.27 -20.31 -12.13
CA GLU A 250 -29.72 -20.18 -12.40
C GLU A 250 -29.97 -19.58 -13.77
N LYS A 251 -29.09 -18.64 -14.22
CA LYS A 251 -29.12 -18.05 -15.55
C LYS A 251 -28.51 -18.98 -16.62
N LYS A 252 -28.18 -20.22 -16.25
CA LYS A 252 -27.59 -21.24 -17.14
C LYS A 252 -26.25 -20.81 -17.75
N PHE A 253 -25.52 -19.90 -17.08
CA PHE A 253 -24.20 -19.48 -17.50
C PHE A 253 -23.14 -20.31 -16.75
N ILE A 254 -22.14 -20.81 -17.49
CA ILE A 254 -21.05 -21.62 -16.94
C ILE A 254 -19.89 -20.69 -16.63
N SER A 255 -19.49 -20.60 -15.34
CA SER A 255 -18.31 -19.85 -14.94
C SER A 255 -17.66 -20.47 -13.70
N GLN A 256 -16.38 -20.22 -13.50
CA GLN A 256 -15.62 -20.64 -12.33
C GLN A 256 -15.17 -19.43 -11.53
N CYS A 257 -15.37 -19.47 -10.20
CA CYS A 257 -14.84 -18.47 -9.28
C CYS A 257 -13.46 -18.89 -8.76
N ILE A 258 -12.45 -18.05 -8.92
CA ILE A 258 -11.16 -18.19 -8.25
C ILE A 258 -11.22 -17.37 -6.96
N LEU A 259 -11.34 -18.05 -5.83
CA LEU A 259 -11.48 -17.42 -4.51
C LEU A 259 -10.11 -17.27 -3.84
N ILE A 260 -9.74 -16.04 -3.53
CA ILE A 260 -8.50 -15.69 -2.80
C ILE A 260 -8.90 -15.01 -1.50
N PRO A 261 -9.06 -15.75 -0.40
CA PRO A 261 -9.50 -15.16 0.87
C PRO A 261 -8.40 -14.27 1.48
N ARG A 262 -8.80 -13.27 2.25
CA ARG A 262 -7.86 -12.37 2.96
C ARG A 262 -7.01 -13.13 3.97
N HIS A 263 -7.58 -14.15 4.61
CA HIS A 263 -6.94 -14.97 5.64
C HIS A 263 -7.03 -16.44 5.30
N VAL A 264 -5.92 -17.04 4.90
CA VAL A 264 -5.85 -18.48 4.57
C VAL A 264 -6.14 -19.39 5.76
N THR A 265 -6.05 -18.88 6.98
CA THR A 265 -6.44 -19.61 8.21
C THR A 265 -7.93 -19.95 8.27
N ARG A 266 -8.77 -19.33 7.41
CA ARG A 266 -10.21 -19.55 7.34
C ARG A 266 -10.64 -20.58 6.28
N ILE A 267 -9.69 -21.24 5.61
CA ILE A 267 -10.00 -22.18 4.52
C ILE A 267 -11.03 -23.22 4.94
N LYS A 268 -10.87 -23.82 6.13
CA LYS A 268 -11.84 -24.84 6.62
C LYS A 268 -13.25 -24.27 6.75
N GLU A 269 -13.41 -23.08 7.35
CA GLU A 269 -14.70 -22.39 7.46
C GLU A 269 -15.31 -22.13 6.08
N ILE A 270 -14.49 -21.71 5.10
CA ILE A 270 -14.94 -21.41 3.75
C ILE A 270 -15.35 -22.66 3.00
N THR A 271 -14.61 -23.76 3.11
CA THR A 271 -14.96 -25.03 2.46
C THR A 271 -16.26 -25.62 3.03
N ASP A 272 -16.44 -25.57 4.35
CA ASP A 272 -17.69 -26.03 5.00
C ASP A 272 -18.90 -25.21 4.51
N LEU A 273 -18.72 -23.89 4.35
CA LEU A 273 -19.75 -23.01 3.79
C LEU A 273 -20.10 -23.36 2.33
N ILE A 274 -19.11 -23.68 1.49
CA ILE A 274 -19.30 -24.06 0.09
C ILE A 274 -20.06 -25.40 -0.01
N GLU A 275 -19.66 -26.41 0.78
CA GLU A 275 -20.30 -27.71 0.84
C GLU A 275 -21.77 -27.62 1.29
N THR A 276 -22.04 -26.83 2.34
CA THR A 276 -23.41 -26.59 2.84
C THR A 276 -24.30 -25.93 1.76
N ASN A 277 -23.71 -25.23 0.83
CA ASN A 277 -24.41 -24.59 -0.30
C ASN A 277 -24.49 -25.46 -1.57
N ASN A 278 -24.09 -26.73 -1.49
CA ASN A 278 -24.09 -27.71 -2.61
C ASN A 278 -23.26 -27.23 -3.82
N LEU A 279 -22.15 -26.54 -3.57
CA LEU A 279 -21.19 -26.15 -4.60
C LEU A 279 -19.94 -27.03 -4.53
N THR A 280 -19.28 -27.18 -5.66
CA THR A 280 -18.06 -27.96 -5.77
C THR A 280 -16.84 -27.04 -5.74
N TYR A 281 -15.77 -27.47 -5.07
CA TYR A 281 -14.53 -26.71 -5.01
C TYR A 281 -13.29 -27.58 -5.19
N GLN A 282 -12.17 -26.89 -5.35
CA GLN A 282 -10.83 -27.47 -5.40
C GLN A 282 -9.87 -26.53 -4.68
N LEU A 283 -8.94 -27.08 -3.88
CA LEU A 283 -7.86 -26.31 -3.26
C LEU A 283 -6.62 -26.30 -4.16
N LYS A 284 -5.98 -25.14 -4.26
CA LYS A 284 -4.72 -25.00 -5.03
C LYS A 284 -3.59 -25.87 -4.46
N SER A 285 -3.54 -26.07 -3.13
CA SER A 285 -2.56 -26.95 -2.47
C SER A 285 -2.70 -28.42 -2.86
N GLN A 286 -3.90 -28.86 -3.27
CA GLN A 286 -4.17 -30.22 -3.71
C GLN A 286 -3.92 -30.41 -5.20
N GLU A 287 -4.31 -29.43 -6.00
CA GLU A 287 -4.16 -29.43 -7.46
C GLU A 287 -3.75 -28.04 -7.93
N PRO A 288 -2.53 -27.85 -8.48
CA PRO A 288 -2.00 -26.54 -8.85
C PRO A 288 -2.75 -25.81 -9.96
N SER A 289 -3.54 -26.54 -10.76
CA SER A 289 -4.29 -25.98 -11.89
C SER A 289 -5.79 -26.09 -11.69
N PRO A 290 -6.59 -25.06 -12.03
CA PRO A 290 -8.03 -25.10 -11.92
C PRO A 290 -8.63 -26.20 -12.81
N LEU A 291 -9.56 -27.01 -12.27
CA LEU A 291 -10.34 -28.01 -13.00
C LEU A 291 -11.64 -27.35 -13.51
N GLU A 292 -11.95 -27.48 -14.80
CA GLU A 292 -13.10 -26.82 -15.45
C GLU A 292 -14.47 -27.24 -14.89
N ASN A 293 -14.56 -28.40 -14.23
CA ASN A 293 -15.80 -28.95 -13.69
C ASN A 293 -16.09 -28.54 -12.25
N LYS A 294 -15.33 -27.61 -11.67
CA LYS A 294 -15.52 -27.12 -10.30
C LYS A 294 -16.10 -25.70 -10.30
N ASP A 295 -17.00 -25.43 -9.36
CA ASP A 295 -17.61 -24.11 -9.19
C ASP A 295 -16.60 -23.11 -8.66
N LEU A 296 -15.74 -23.54 -7.71
CA LEU A 296 -14.70 -22.71 -7.11
C LEU A 296 -13.32 -23.35 -7.18
N TYR A 297 -12.32 -22.50 -7.41
CA TYR A 297 -10.91 -22.79 -7.20
C TYR A 297 -10.37 -21.89 -6.08
N ILE A 298 -9.98 -22.47 -4.95
CA ILE A 298 -9.60 -21.74 -3.74
C ILE A 298 -8.07 -21.66 -3.66
N VAL A 299 -7.55 -20.45 -3.60
CA VAL A 299 -6.11 -20.19 -3.46
C VAL A 299 -5.79 -20.08 -1.97
N ASP A 300 -5.29 -21.16 -1.41
CA ASP A 300 -4.97 -21.34 0.00
C ASP A 300 -3.51 -21.00 0.35
N SER A 301 -2.89 -20.14 -0.44
CA SER A 301 -1.52 -19.65 -0.26
C SER A 301 -1.41 -18.15 -0.54
N TYR A 302 -0.42 -17.48 0.07
CA TYR A 302 -0.18 -16.06 -0.16
C TYR A 302 0.72 -15.80 -1.39
N GLY A 303 0.59 -14.61 -1.99
CA GLY A 303 1.49 -14.10 -3.04
C GLY A 303 1.15 -14.53 -4.47
N GLU A 304 0.01 -15.18 -4.70
CA GLU A 304 -0.37 -15.73 -6.02
C GLU A 304 -1.24 -14.79 -6.87
N ALA A 305 -1.81 -13.74 -6.28
CA ALA A 305 -2.83 -12.91 -6.91
C ALA A 305 -2.38 -12.31 -8.25
N LYS A 306 -1.18 -11.77 -8.35
CA LYS A 306 -0.66 -11.15 -9.58
C LYS A 306 -0.60 -12.13 -10.75
N LYS A 307 -0.19 -13.38 -10.52
CA LYS A 307 -0.13 -14.42 -11.57
C LYS A 307 -1.52 -14.79 -12.10
N ILE A 308 -2.55 -14.64 -11.23
CA ILE A 308 -3.94 -14.94 -11.57
C ILE A 308 -4.56 -13.80 -12.35
N PHE A 309 -4.32 -12.55 -11.96
CA PHE A 309 -4.83 -11.38 -12.67
C PHE A 309 -4.42 -11.34 -14.14
N ASN A 310 -3.20 -11.74 -14.45
CA ASN A 310 -2.70 -11.86 -15.82
C ASN A 310 -3.48 -12.86 -16.70
N LYS A 311 -4.30 -13.74 -16.08
CA LYS A 311 -5.07 -14.78 -16.77
C LYS A 311 -6.58 -14.54 -16.76
N VAL A 312 -7.06 -13.66 -15.85
CA VAL A 312 -8.47 -13.43 -15.58
C VAL A 312 -8.76 -11.94 -15.66
N GLY A 313 -9.78 -11.55 -16.42
CA GLY A 313 -10.08 -10.14 -16.67
C GLY A 313 -11.10 -9.51 -15.74
N LEU A 314 -11.80 -10.30 -14.89
CA LEU A 314 -12.90 -9.83 -14.02
C LEU A 314 -12.58 -10.13 -12.56
N VAL A 315 -12.63 -9.11 -11.70
CA VAL A 315 -12.23 -9.23 -10.29
C VAL A 315 -13.27 -8.57 -9.39
N PHE A 316 -13.83 -9.31 -8.45
CA PHE A 316 -14.56 -8.76 -7.31
C PHE A 316 -13.58 -8.56 -6.14
N LEU A 317 -13.53 -7.35 -5.59
CA LEU A 317 -12.68 -7.01 -4.45
C LEU A 317 -13.49 -6.99 -3.14
N GLY A 318 -13.09 -7.88 -2.23
CA GLY A 318 -13.67 -7.97 -0.90
C GLY A 318 -13.26 -6.84 0.04
N GLY A 319 -13.74 -6.89 1.30
CA GLY A 319 -13.67 -5.81 2.27
C GLY A 319 -14.55 -4.62 1.87
N SER A 320 -15.41 -4.80 0.89
CA SER A 320 -16.19 -3.74 0.24
C SER A 320 -17.71 -3.90 0.43
N ILE A 321 -18.22 -5.11 0.64
CA ILE A 321 -19.62 -5.37 1.01
C ILE A 321 -19.80 -5.14 2.51
N ILE A 322 -18.89 -5.60 3.33
CA ILE A 322 -18.86 -5.35 4.76
C ILE A 322 -18.23 -3.99 5.08
N ALA A 323 -18.47 -3.44 6.27
CA ALA A 323 -17.94 -2.13 6.70
C ALA A 323 -16.44 -2.18 7.05
N HIS A 324 -15.60 -2.74 6.16
CA HIS A 324 -14.16 -2.84 6.34
C HIS A 324 -13.39 -1.67 5.70
N GLY A 325 -13.96 -1.02 4.68
CA GLY A 325 -13.35 0.13 4.00
C GLY A 325 -12.67 -0.17 2.69
N GLY A 326 -12.89 -1.36 2.13
CA GLY A 326 -12.33 -1.81 0.85
C GLY A 326 -10.88 -2.30 0.92
N GLN A 327 -10.47 -2.96 -0.14
CA GLN A 327 -9.09 -3.38 -0.39
C GLN A 327 -8.49 -2.53 -1.51
N ASN A 328 -7.16 -2.53 -1.63
CA ASN A 328 -6.46 -1.76 -2.66
C ASN A 328 -6.78 -2.31 -4.07
N PRO A 329 -7.42 -1.54 -4.97
CA PRO A 329 -7.79 -2.00 -6.30
C PRO A 329 -6.67 -1.87 -7.34
N LEU A 330 -5.53 -1.28 -6.99
CA LEU A 330 -4.49 -0.94 -7.95
C LEU A 330 -3.78 -2.17 -8.54
N GLU A 331 -3.58 -3.24 -7.74
CA GLU A 331 -2.95 -4.46 -8.26
C GLU A 331 -3.72 -5.06 -9.45
N PRO A 332 -5.03 -5.37 -9.35
CA PRO A 332 -5.79 -5.85 -10.52
C PRO A 332 -5.97 -4.77 -11.60
N ALA A 333 -6.06 -3.47 -11.25
CA ALA A 333 -6.18 -2.39 -12.23
C ALA A 333 -4.95 -2.29 -13.14
N HIS A 334 -3.73 -2.38 -12.59
CA HIS A 334 -2.49 -2.39 -13.37
C HIS A 334 -2.36 -3.60 -14.31
N GLU A 335 -2.99 -4.72 -13.95
CA GLU A 335 -3.06 -5.88 -14.83
C GLU A 335 -4.22 -5.79 -15.83
N GLY A 336 -4.93 -4.65 -15.90
CA GLY A 336 -6.01 -4.38 -16.84
C GLY A 336 -7.32 -5.11 -16.52
N CYS A 337 -7.53 -5.55 -15.29
CA CYS A 337 -8.78 -6.17 -14.87
C CYS A 337 -9.90 -5.16 -14.70
N SER A 338 -11.13 -5.59 -14.99
CA SER A 338 -12.35 -4.90 -14.58
C SER A 338 -12.66 -5.26 -13.14
N ILE A 339 -12.96 -4.24 -12.33
CA ILE A 339 -13.08 -4.38 -10.88
C ILE A 339 -14.51 -4.17 -10.45
N PHE A 340 -15.07 -5.13 -9.71
CA PHE A 340 -16.37 -5.02 -9.04
C PHE A 340 -16.14 -4.86 -7.54
N HIS A 341 -16.89 -3.96 -6.91
CA HIS A 341 -16.75 -3.70 -5.47
C HIS A 341 -18.08 -3.29 -4.83
N GLY A 342 -18.19 -3.52 -3.54
CA GLY A 342 -19.31 -3.01 -2.73
C GLY A 342 -19.17 -1.54 -2.37
N PRO A 343 -20.15 -0.98 -1.61
CA PRO A 343 -20.20 0.45 -1.27
C PRO A 343 -19.16 0.91 -0.25
N ASN A 344 -18.56 -0.02 0.51
CA ASN A 344 -17.67 0.33 1.62
C ASN A 344 -16.20 0.38 1.17
N VAL A 345 -15.79 1.46 0.50
CA VAL A 345 -14.42 1.65 -0.03
C VAL A 345 -13.72 2.89 0.51
N TYR A 346 -14.13 3.38 1.68
CA TYR A 346 -13.71 4.67 2.24
C TYR A 346 -12.20 4.78 2.54
N ASN A 347 -11.46 3.66 2.58
CA ASN A 347 -9.99 3.70 2.69
C ASN A 347 -9.30 4.06 1.37
N PHE A 348 -10.01 3.95 0.23
CA PHE A 348 -9.49 4.09 -1.12
C PHE A 348 -10.42 4.89 -2.03
N THR A 349 -11.28 5.75 -1.48
CA THR A 349 -12.34 6.48 -2.23
C THR A 349 -11.79 7.14 -3.48
N GLU A 350 -10.72 7.93 -3.38
CA GLU A 350 -10.12 8.63 -4.51
C GLU A 350 -9.67 7.67 -5.63
N ILE A 351 -9.13 6.50 -5.24
CA ILE A 351 -8.68 5.50 -6.21
C ILE A 351 -9.89 4.88 -6.93
N TYR A 352 -10.92 4.49 -6.18
CA TYR A 352 -12.13 3.94 -6.78
C TYR A 352 -12.87 4.96 -7.65
N ASP A 353 -12.92 6.25 -7.24
CA ASP A 353 -13.48 7.33 -8.04
C ASP A 353 -12.74 7.47 -9.38
N PHE A 354 -11.40 7.45 -9.36
CA PHE A 354 -10.60 7.48 -10.59
C PHE A 354 -10.89 6.27 -11.48
N LEU A 355 -10.93 5.06 -10.92
CA LEU A 355 -11.18 3.84 -11.66
C LEU A 355 -12.60 3.82 -12.25
N ALA A 356 -13.61 4.27 -11.51
CA ALA A 356 -14.99 4.35 -11.97
C ALA A 356 -15.15 5.36 -13.12
N ASN A 357 -14.54 6.54 -12.99
CA ASN A 357 -14.58 7.58 -14.04
C ASN A 357 -13.90 7.13 -15.34
N ASN A 358 -12.99 6.15 -15.28
CA ASN A 358 -12.34 5.54 -16.45
C ASN A 358 -12.97 4.21 -16.88
N GLY A 359 -14.10 3.81 -16.27
CA GLY A 359 -14.82 2.57 -16.59
C GLY A 359 -14.08 1.29 -16.18
N ILE A 360 -13.09 1.40 -15.28
CA ILE A 360 -12.28 0.27 -14.80
C ILE A 360 -12.94 -0.40 -13.60
N SER A 361 -13.69 0.34 -12.78
CA SER A 361 -14.42 -0.23 -11.65
C SER A 361 -15.91 0.05 -11.71
N GLN A 362 -16.69 -0.84 -11.10
CA GLN A 362 -18.15 -0.77 -11.02
C GLN A 362 -18.63 -1.15 -9.62
N LEU A 363 -19.53 -0.33 -9.07
CA LEU A 363 -20.23 -0.62 -7.82
C LEU A 363 -21.25 -1.74 -8.01
N VAL A 364 -21.24 -2.73 -7.13
CA VAL A 364 -22.25 -3.78 -7.01
C VAL A 364 -22.84 -3.77 -5.60
N THR A 365 -24.16 -3.84 -5.49
CA THR A 365 -24.87 -3.72 -4.21
C THR A 365 -25.59 -4.99 -3.79
N SER A 366 -25.68 -5.97 -4.69
CA SER A 366 -26.27 -7.29 -4.43
C SER A 366 -25.53 -8.39 -5.18
N ALA A 367 -25.69 -9.64 -4.74
CA ALA A 367 -25.13 -10.79 -5.42
C ALA A 367 -25.68 -10.94 -6.85
N ASP A 368 -26.93 -10.54 -7.09
CA ASP A 368 -27.52 -10.55 -8.43
C ASP A 368 -26.90 -9.47 -9.33
N SER A 369 -26.63 -8.25 -8.78
CA SER A 369 -25.92 -7.22 -9.55
C SER A 369 -24.50 -7.65 -9.91
N LEU A 370 -23.79 -8.36 -9.03
CA LEU A 370 -22.49 -8.93 -9.32
C LEU A 370 -22.60 -9.99 -10.42
N ALA A 371 -23.56 -10.92 -10.31
CA ALA A 371 -23.78 -11.97 -11.28
C ALA A 371 -24.06 -11.40 -12.70
N ASN A 372 -24.95 -10.40 -12.78
CA ASN A 372 -25.26 -9.73 -14.04
C ASN A 372 -24.04 -9.02 -14.66
N SER A 373 -23.27 -8.33 -13.84
CA SER A 373 -22.06 -7.63 -14.28
C SER A 373 -20.99 -8.60 -14.77
N LEU A 374 -20.83 -9.76 -14.11
CA LEU A 374 -19.89 -10.81 -14.53
C LEU A 374 -20.32 -11.42 -15.87
N ILE A 375 -21.59 -11.78 -16.03
CA ILE A 375 -22.12 -12.32 -17.29
C ILE A 375 -21.90 -11.32 -18.42
N ALA A 376 -22.28 -10.05 -18.22
CA ALA A 376 -22.06 -9.00 -19.22
C ALA A 376 -20.58 -8.83 -19.58
N GLY A 377 -19.68 -8.95 -18.60
CA GLY A 377 -18.22 -8.88 -18.81
C GLY A 377 -17.66 -10.06 -19.59
N PHE A 378 -18.28 -11.24 -19.49
CA PHE A 378 -17.91 -12.41 -20.31
C PHE A 378 -18.43 -12.31 -21.75
N GLU A 379 -19.68 -11.82 -21.93
CA GLU A 379 -20.31 -11.68 -23.27
C GLU A 379 -19.69 -10.55 -24.07
N LYS A 380 -19.35 -9.44 -23.42
CA LYS A 380 -18.68 -8.29 -24.05
C LYS A 380 -17.33 -8.06 -23.37
N PRO A 381 -16.25 -8.67 -23.89
CA PRO A 381 -14.93 -8.49 -23.29
C PRO A 381 -14.60 -7.00 -23.17
N MET A 382 -14.34 -6.57 -21.94
CA MET A 382 -13.95 -5.19 -21.67
C MET A 382 -12.58 -4.90 -22.32
N ASN A 383 -12.31 -3.64 -22.65
CA ASN A 383 -11.07 -3.25 -23.30
C ASN A 383 -9.92 -3.19 -22.28
N ASN A 384 -9.47 -4.36 -21.84
CA ASN A 384 -8.44 -4.52 -20.82
C ASN A 384 -7.11 -3.88 -21.21
N SER A 385 -6.76 -3.85 -22.50
CA SER A 385 -5.57 -3.14 -22.98
C SER A 385 -5.68 -1.64 -22.79
N LYS A 386 -6.85 -1.05 -23.08
CA LYS A 386 -7.11 0.37 -22.83
C LYS A 386 -7.05 0.72 -21.33
N PHE A 387 -7.59 -0.16 -20.47
CA PHE A 387 -7.52 0.05 -19.01
C PHE A 387 -6.10 0.06 -18.53
N LYS A 388 -5.30 -0.91 -18.98
CA LYS A 388 -3.88 -0.98 -18.64
C LYS A 388 -3.12 0.25 -19.13
N GLU A 389 -3.34 0.67 -20.37
CA GLU A 389 -2.74 1.87 -20.93
C GLU A 389 -3.11 3.13 -20.13
N THR A 390 -4.38 3.28 -19.76
CA THR A 390 -4.86 4.39 -18.92
C THR A 390 -4.14 4.42 -17.56
N MET A 391 -3.98 3.26 -16.92
CA MET A 391 -3.28 3.14 -15.64
C MET A 391 -1.79 3.50 -15.80
N GLU A 392 -1.14 3.02 -16.84
CA GLU A 392 0.28 3.29 -17.10
C GLU A 392 0.54 4.78 -17.37
N GLN A 393 -0.25 5.40 -18.23
CA GLN A 393 -0.12 6.82 -18.55
C GLN A 393 -0.30 7.70 -17.30
N TYR A 394 -1.31 7.39 -16.48
CA TYR A 394 -1.58 8.12 -15.25
C TYR A 394 -0.46 7.92 -14.21
N SER A 395 0.00 6.70 -14.04
CA SER A 395 1.08 6.31 -13.15
C SER A 395 2.41 6.98 -13.53
N GLN A 396 2.78 6.93 -14.81
CA GLN A 396 3.99 7.59 -15.33
C GLN A 396 3.97 9.10 -15.12
N LYS A 397 2.82 9.74 -15.35
CA LYS A 397 2.65 11.17 -15.10
C LYS A 397 2.92 11.49 -13.63
N ILE A 398 2.29 10.77 -12.70
CA ILE A 398 2.49 10.96 -11.26
C ILE A 398 3.95 10.80 -10.87
N LEU A 399 4.61 9.76 -11.40
CA LEU A 399 6.02 9.50 -11.12
C LEU A 399 6.92 10.65 -11.59
N LEU A 400 6.75 11.09 -12.83
CA LEU A 400 7.53 12.19 -13.41
C LEU A 400 7.32 13.51 -12.67
N ASP A 401 6.08 13.83 -12.32
CA ASP A 401 5.76 15.05 -11.57
C ASP A 401 6.45 15.05 -10.19
N HIS A 402 6.47 13.88 -9.50
CA HIS A 402 7.16 13.76 -8.22
C HIS A 402 8.69 13.76 -8.36
N ILE A 403 9.25 13.18 -9.41
CA ILE A 403 10.69 13.26 -9.71
C ILE A 403 11.11 14.71 -9.95
N ASN A 404 10.38 15.42 -10.82
CA ASN A 404 10.66 16.82 -11.10
C ASN A 404 10.57 17.69 -9.84
N TYR A 405 9.57 17.44 -9.02
CA TYR A 405 9.41 18.11 -7.73
C TYR A 405 10.57 17.81 -6.78
N LEU A 406 10.97 16.56 -6.60
CA LEU A 406 12.08 16.20 -5.69
C LEU A 406 13.44 16.67 -6.21
N ASN A 407 13.65 16.74 -7.53
CA ASN A 407 14.87 17.26 -8.14
C ASN A 407 15.16 18.71 -7.74
N SER A 408 14.13 19.52 -7.47
CA SER A 408 14.31 20.90 -6.99
C SER A 408 14.94 20.99 -5.60
N PHE A 409 14.98 19.88 -4.83
CA PHE A 409 15.60 19.81 -3.51
C PHE A 409 16.89 18.98 -3.50
N ILE A 410 16.99 17.97 -4.38
CA ILE A 410 18.12 17.02 -4.40
C ILE A 410 19.32 17.60 -5.14
N LYS A 411 19.08 18.41 -6.19
CA LYS A 411 20.13 18.99 -7.03
C LYS A 411 20.67 20.35 -6.54
N GLU A 412 20.07 20.88 -5.47
CA GLU A 412 20.63 22.00 -4.70
C GLU A 412 21.69 21.47 -3.69
#